data_58de84cc94edb076bc4de3f042134017
#
_entry.id   58de84cc94edb076bc4de3f042134017
#
_cell.length_a   1.000
_cell.length_b   1.000
_cell.length_c   1.000
_cell.angle_alpha   90.00
_cell.angle_beta   90.00
_cell.angle_gamma   90.00
#
_symmetry.space_group_name_H-M   'P 1'
#
loop_
_entity.id
_entity.type
_entity.pdbx_description
1 polymer ?
#
loop_
_entity_poly.entity_id
_entity_poly.type
_entity_poly.pdbx_seq_one_letter_code
_entity_poly.pdbx_strand_id
1 'polypeptide(L)'
;GAAALVAPGSRLPRAVVCGGATYDYCVQALGCTAEEATKAERRIMPNIAEWITFARIEESCGWLQSSLDLSDAELKKMVLTFPQMLSLSVEDNMAPKLDWLQKRLDLGDAQLRTLVMRFPKLLGYSVVDNFSPRLDWLQRRLDLEAAGLRTMVLRKPQALAYSVEDKMVPTLDWLQSRLDLNETELKQVIVTFPSLFGFSVEGNMEPKLGFFEEELGLSPSDVRASIVSAPARLGYSLQRRYRPRLEVCRAAGVDASLVLSYATNVDERFCERV
;
A
#
# COMPACT_ATOMS: atom_id res chain seq x y z
N GLY A 1 -6.55 71.62 2.70
CA GLY A 1 -5.88 70.38 2.47
C GLY A 1 -5.76 69.60 3.77
N ALA A 2 -6.60 68.64 4.04
CA ALA A 2 -6.50 67.78 5.22
C ALA A 2 -5.68 66.53 4.82
N ALA A 3 -4.48 66.39 5.41
CA ALA A 3 -3.68 65.20 5.32
C ALA A 3 -4.23 64.20 6.35
N ALA A 4 -4.73 63.07 5.86
CA ALA A 4 -5.11 61.95 6.72
C ALA A 4 -3.85 61.25 7.25
N LEU A 5 -3.67 61.28 8.56
CA LEU A 5 -2.67 60.50 9.31
C LEU A 5 -3.04 59.03 9.22
N VAL A 6 -2.21 58.25 8.51
CA VAL A 6 -2.22 56.82 8.59
C VAL A 6 -1.54 56.40 9.90
N ALA A 7 -2.29 55.72 10.77
CA ALA A 7 -1.76 55.18 12.03
C ALA A 7 -0.78 54.04 11.74
N PRO A 8 0.40 54.00 12.34
CA PRO A 8 1.34 52.91 12.21
C PRO A 8 0.96 51.76 13.13
N GLY A 9 0.83 50.57 12.58
CA GLY A 9 1.09 49.35 13.33
C GLY A 9 -0.09 48.63 13.96
N SER A 10 -0.94 48.03 13.18
CA SER A 10 -1.55 46.77 13.62
C SER A 10 -0.54 45.66 13.35
N ARG A 11 0.36 45.44 14.28
CA ARG A 11 1.08 44.15 14.34
C ARG A 11 0.01 43.07 14.54
N LEU A 12 -0.18 42.27 13.50
CA LEU A 12 -0.86 40.98 13.66
C LEU A 12 -0.20 40.27 14.85
N PRO A 13 -0.97 39.64 15.74
CA PRO A 13 -0.38 38.89 16.84
C PRO A 13 0.57 37.89 16.23
N ARG A 14 1.82 37.90 16.65
CA ARG A 14 2.75 36.79 16.46
C ARG A 14 2.11 35.60 17.16
N ALA A 15 1.25 34.88 16.42
CA ALA A 15 0.99 33.50 16.74
C ALA A 15 2.37 32.84 16.80
N VAL A 16 2.65 32.22 17.94
CA VAL A 16 3.85 31.43 18.18
C VAL A 16 3.85 30.34 17.10
N VAL A 17 4.46 30.65 15.95
CA VAL A 17 4.69 29.67 14.90
C VAL A 17 5.94 28.91 15.32
N CYS A 18 5.74 27.90 16.17
CA CYS A 18 6.73 26.86 16.42
C CYS A 18 6.56 25.79 15.32
N GLY A 19 6.67 26.21 14.06
CA GLY A 19 6.70 25.29 12.95
C GLY A 19 8.03 25.42 12.23
N GLY A 20 8.69 24.30 11.92
CA GLY A 20 9.84 24.28 11.03
C GLY A 20 9.42 24.38 9.56
N ALA A 21 10.39 24.33 8.65
CA ALA A 21 10.15 24.46 7.21
C ALA A 21 9.08 23.52 6.65
N THR A 22 8.95 22.32 7.21
CA THR A 22 7.93 21.34 6.83
C THR A 22 6.52 21.81 7.17
N TYR A 23 6.32 22.32 8.38
CA TYR A 23 5.03 22.88 8.79
C TYR A 23 4.63 24.04 7.89
N ASP A 24 5.54 24.99 7.69
CA ASP A 24 5.29 26.16 6.86
C ASP A 24 4.94 25.78 5.43
N TYR A 25 5.67 24.86 4.83
CA TYR A 25 5.37 24.36 3.47
C TYR A 25 4.00 23.67 3.40
N CYS A 26 3.70 22.80 4.36
CA CYS A 26 2.40 22.13 4.41
C CYS A 26 1.22 23.11 4.48
N VAL A 27 1.35 24.18 5.27
CA VAL A 27 0.28 25.17 5.42
C VAL A 27 0.21 26.10 4.21
N GLN A 28 1.36 26.68 3.78
CA GLN A 28 1.40 27.76 2.78
C GLN A 28 1.26 27.22 1.36
N ALA A 29 1.94 26.13 1.03
CA ALA A 29 1.97 25.60 -0.33
C ALA A 29 0.93 24.51 -0.58
N LEU A 30 0.72 23.61 0.41
CA LEU A 30 -0.21 22.49 0.23
C LEU A 30 -1.61 22.72 0.81
N GLY A 31 -1.85 23.86 1.47
CA GLY A 31 -3.14 24.18 2.08
C GLY A 31 -3.56 23.15 3.14
N CYS A 32 -2.60 22.64 3.92
CA CYS A 32 -2.87 21.74 5.03
C CYS A 32 -3.46 22.50 6.23
N THR A 33 -4.29 21.84 7.03
CA THR A 33 -4.66 22.37 8.34
C THR A 33 -3.45 22.37 9.28
N ALA A 34 -3.50 23.18 10.34
CA ALA A 34 -2.44 23.25 11.35
C ALA A 34 -2.20 21.87 12.01
N GLU A 35 -3.26 21.07 12.18
CA GLU A 35 -3.17 19.70 12.73
C GLU A 35 -2.44 18.76 11.75
N GLU A 36 -2.81 18.78 10.47
CA GLU A 36 -2.15 17.98 9.42
C GLU A 36 -0.66 18.34 9.31
N ALA A 37 -0.34 19.63 9.30
CA ALA A 37 1.04 20.13 9.21
C ALA A 37 1.87 19.72 10.43
N THR A 38 1.34 19.87 11.64
CA THR A 38 1.99 19.44 12.88
C THR A 38 2.25 17.94 12.89
N LYS A 39 1.27 17.15 12.42
CA LYS A 39 1.41 15.69 12.35
C LYS A 39 2.46 15.28 11.31
N ALA A 40 2.54 15.96 10.18
CA ALA A 40 3.56 15.72 9.16
C ALA A 40 4.97 16.05 9.70
N GLU A 41 5.13 17.21 10.33
CA GLU A 41 6.41 17.65 10.87
C GLU A 41 6.95 16.73 11.98
N ARG A 42 6.10 16.27 12.90
CA ARG A 42 6.48 15.33 13.96
C ARG A 42 6.98 13.98 13.46
N ARG A 43 6.69 13.63 12.20
CA ARG A 43 7.16 12.38 11.57
C ARG A 43 8.52 12.53 10.90
N ILE A 44 9.04 13.75 10.80
CA ILE A 44 10.41 14.01 10.34
C ILE A 44 11.34 13.90 11.54
N MET A 45 12.44 13.17 11.36
CA MET A 45 13.43 13.00 12.44
C MET A 45 14.07 14.35 12.80
N PRO A 46 14.25 14.66 14.10
CA PRO A 46 14.75 15.97 14.54
C PRO A 46 16.11 16.37 13.92
N ASN A 47 17.03 15.40 13.79
CA ASN A 47 18.36 15.62 13.19
C ASN A 47 18.31 15.96 11.69
N ILE A 48 17.20 15.64 11.02
CA ILE A 48 16.99 15.96 9.60
C ILE A 48 16.25 17.29 9.48
N ALA A 49 15.33 17.57 10.38
CA ALA A 49 14.52 18.78 10.37
C ALA A 49 15.37 20.07 10.36
N GLU A 50 16.54 20.06 10.98
CA GLU A 50 17.49 21.18 11.00
C GLU A 50 18.07 21.53 9.61
N TRP A 51 18.14 20.58 8.71
CA TRP A 51 18.73 20.71 7.37
C TRP A 51 17.70 20.95 6.26
N ILE A 52 16.41 20.81 6.58
CA ILE A 52 15.32 21.00 5.64
C ILE A 52 14.95 22.47 5.60
N THR A 53 15.09 23.09 4.43
CA THR A 53 14.63 24.45 4.16
C THR A 53 13.37 24.45 3.32
N PHE A 54 12.56 25.50 3.42
CA PHE A 54 11.35 25.65 2.61
C PHE A 54 11.66 25.56 1.10
N ALA A 55 12.72 26.23 0.64
CA ALA A 55 13.13 26.21 -0.77
C ALA A 55 13.49 24.81 -1.27
N ARG A 56 14.18 24.00 -0.43
CA ARG A 56 14.53 22.62 -0.78
C ARG A 56 13.28 21.71 -0.86
N ILE A 57 12.33 21.93 0.02
CA ILE A 57 11.05 21.21 -0.03
C ILE A 57 10.30 21.57 -1.32
N GLU A 58 10.22 22.85 -1.63
CA GLU A 58 9.55 23.36 -2.83
C GLU A 58 10.16 22.79 -4.10
N GLU A 59 11.49 22.77 -4.21
CA GLU A 59 12.23 22.16 -5.32
C GLU A 59 11.91 20.65 -5.47
N SER A 60 12.00 19.90 -4.38
CA SER A 60 11.73 18.46 -4.38
C SER A 60 10.27 18.13 -4.73
N CYS A 61 9.34 18.90 -4.21
CA CYS A 61 7.92 18.73 -4.50
C CYS A 61 7.58 19.14 -5.94
N GLY A 62 8.12 20.25 -6.42
CA GLY A 62 7.95 20.71 -7.80
C GLY A 62 8.51 19.70 -8.81
N TRP A 63 9.68 19.13 -8.50
CA TRP A 63 10.25 18.06 -9.32
C TRP A 63 9.34 16.82 -9.35
N LEU A 64 8.83 16.37 -8.20
CA LEU A 64 7.90 15.22 -8.13
C LEU A 64 6.61 15.48 -8.89
N GLN A 65 6.04 16.68 -8.77
CA GLN A 65 4.84 17.06 -9.53
C GLN A 65 5.08 16.97 -11.03
N SER A 66 6.20 17.54 -11.49
CA SER A 66 6.53 17.55 -12.92
C SER A 66 6.88 16.14 -13.45
N SER A 67 7.64 15.37 -12.67
CA SER A 67 8.12 14.04 -13.10
C SER A 67 7.03 12.97 -13.10
N LEU A 68 6.02 13.11 -12.25
CA LEU A 68 4.93 12.14 -12.10
C LEU A 68 3.56 12.70 -12.52
N ASP A 69 3.51 13.91 -13.08
CA ASP A 69 2.28 14.60 -13.48
C ASP A 69 1.23 14.60 -12.33
N LEU A 70 1.63 15.09 -11.14
CA LEU A 70 0.78 15.08 -9.96
C LEU A 70 0.01 16.40 -9.83
N SER A 71 -1.27 16.31 -9.51
CA SER A 71 -2.05 17.43 -9.02
C SER A 71 -1.63 17.84 -7.60
N ASP A 72 -1.95 19.09 -7.20
CA ASP A 72 -1.67 19.58 -5.84
C ASP A 72 -2.32 18.68 -4.76
N ALA A 73 -3.52 18.20 -5.01
CA ALA A 73 -4.21 17.30 -4.08
C ALA A 73 -3.49 15.95 -3.92
N GLU A 74 -2.91 15.42 -4.98
CA GLU A 74 -2.14 14.18 -4.96
C GLU A 74 -0.80 14.38 -4.26
N LEU A 75 -0.09 15.47 -4.54
CA LEU A 75 1.12 15.82 -3.83
C LEU A 75 0.86 16.01 -2.33
N LYS A 76 -0.18 16.74 -1.95
CA LYS A 76 -0.62 16.87 -0.54
C LYS A 76 -0.82 15.51 0.10
N LYS A 77 -1.57 14.62 -0.57
CA LYS A 77 -1.81 13.25 -0.07
C LYS A 77 -0.53 12.46 0.11
N MET A 78 0.42 12.56 -0.83
CA MET A 78 1.72 11.90 -0.73
C MET A 78 2.52 12.41 0.46
N VAL A 79 2.64 13.73 0.62
CA VAL A 79 3.36 14.37 1.73
C VAL A 79 2.74 13.96 3.07
N LEU A 80 1.43 13.99 3.22
CA LEU A 80 0.75 13.58 4.46
C LEU A 80 0.90 12.07 4.74
N THR A 81 1.02 11.25 3.69
CA THR A 81 1.24 9.80 3.84
C THR A 81 2.68 9.47 4.24
N PHE A 82 3.65 10.15 3.64
CA PHE A 82 5.09 9.94 3.85
C PHE A 82 5.85 11.27 3.90
N PRO A 83 5.75 12.05 4.99
CA PRO A 83 6.42 13.35 5.12
C PRO A 83 7.94 13.28 4.97
N GLN A 84 8.56 12.16 5.34
CA GLN A 84 10.00 11.93 5.23
C GLN A 84 10.53 12.11 3.80
N MET A 85 9.67 12.03 2.77
CA MET A 85 10.08 12.30 1.39
C MET A 85 10.62 13.71 1.20
N LEU A 86 10.20 14.67 2.02
CA LEU A 86 10.65 16.07 1.95
C LEU A 86 12.14 16.26 2.31
N SER A 87 12.75 15.25 2.92
CA SER A 87 14.19 15.24 3.26
C SER A 87 15.07 14.56 2.20
N LEU A 88 14.45 13.95 1.18
CA LEU A 88 15.19 13.19 0.17
C LEU A 88 15.75 14.15 -0.90
N SER A 89 16.99 13.89 -1.35
CA SER A 89 17.59 14.56 -2.51
C SER A 89 16.90 14.08 -3.79
N VAL A 90 16.67 15.00 -4.71
CA VAL A 90 16.17 14.66 -6.05
C VAL A 90 17.26 13.90 -6.81
N GLU A 91 18.47 14.47 -6.90
CA GLU A 91 19.56 13.96 -7.73
C GLU A 91 20.15 12.66 -7.20
N ASP A 92 20.35 12.57 -5.87
CA ASP A 92 21.05 11.43 -5.27
C ASP A 92 20.12 10.28 -4.86
N ASN A 93 18.81 10.54 -4.81
CA ASN A 93 17.85 9.55 -4.27
C ASN A 93 16.62 9.35 -5.16
N MET A 94 15.77 10.36 -5.32
CA MET A 94 14.45 10.17 -5.94
C MET A 94 14.56 9.89 -7.43
N ALA A 95 15.28 10.69 -8.20
CA ALA A 95 15.39 10.56 -9.65
C ALA A 95 16.04 9.22 -10.06
N PRO A 96 17.23 8.83 -9.53
CA PRO A 96 17.83 7.55 -9.90
C PRO A 96 17.00 6.35 -9.45
N LYS A 97 16.26 6.45 -8.36
CA LYS A 97 15.36 5.39 -7.89
C LYS A 97 14.17 5.18 -8.81
N LEU A 98 13.51 6.27 -9.22
CA LEU A 98 12.36 6.18 -10.14
C LEU A 98 12.80 5.67 -11.52
N ASP A 99 13.92 6.13 -12.04
CA ASP A 99 14.51 5.63 -13.28
C ASP A 99 14.83 4.13 -13.19
N TRP A 100 15.45 3.71 -12.09
CA TRP A 100 15.74 2.29 -11.87
C TRP A 100 14.49 1.43 -11.79
N LEU A 101 13.45 1.88 -11.05
CA LEU A 101 12.18 1.15 -10.95
C LEU A 101 11.49 1.05 -12.30
N GLN A 102 11.49 2.13 -13.07
CA GLN A 102 10.92 2.16 -14.41
C GLN A 102 11.58 1.17 -15.34
N LYS A 103 12.92 1.15 -15.37
CA LYS A 103 13.71 0.21 -16.18
C LYS A 103 13.59 -1.23 -15.69
N ARG A 104 13.72 -1.47 -14.38
CA ARG A 104 13.72 -2.82 -13.79
C ARG A 104 12.40 -3.55 -13.98
N LEU A 105 11.29 -2.80 -13.93
CA LEU A 105 9.94 -3.35 -14.03
C LEU A 105 9.29 -3.07 -15.40
N ASP A 106 10.00 -2.42 -16.32
CA ASP A 106 9.50 -2.02 -17.63
C ASP A 106 8.17 -1.27 -17.53
N LEU A 107 8.17 -0.17 -16.73
CA LEU A 107 6.98 0.64 -16.46
C LEU A 107 6.86 1.81 -17.43
N GLY A 108 5.66 2.01 -17.98
CA GLY A 108 5.32 3.31 -18.55
C GLY A 108 5.08 4.37 -17.46
N ASP A 109 5.09 5.66 -17.85
CA ASP A 109 4.97 6.79 -16.90
C ASP A 109 3.70 6.71 -16.04
N ALA A 110 2.56 6.37 -16.62
CA ALA A 110 1.31 6.20 -15.89
C ALA A 110 1.36 5.06 -14.85
N GLN A 111 2.12 4.00 -15.14
CA GLN A 111 2.30 2.88 -14.20
C GLN A 111 3.26 3.26 -13.07
N LEU A 112 4.35 3.97 -13.38
CA LEU A 112 5.27 4.50 -12.38
C LEU A 112 4.55 5.47 -11.43
N ARG A 113 3.78 6.42 -11.97
CA ARG A 113 2.92 7.32 -11.20
C ARG A 113 1.98 6.54 -10.27
N THR A 114 1.28 5.55 -10.80
CA THR A 114 0.36 4.71 -10.02
C THR A 114 1.09 3.97 -8.90
N LEU A 115 2.27 3.43 -9.17
CA LEU A 115 3.12 2.73 -8.20
C LEU A 115 3.49 3.66 -7.04
N VAL A 116 4.02 4.84 -7.34
CA VAL A 116 4.45 5.83 -6.34
C VAL A 116 3.26 6.34 -5.53
N MET A 117 2.14 6.67 -6.19
CA MET A 117 0.92 7.14 -5.53
C MET A 117 0.30 6.11 -4.58
N ARG A 118 0.36 4.83 -4.93
CA ARG A 118 -0.16 3.74 -4.09
C ARG A 118 0.78 3.37 -2.94
N PHE A 119 2.07 3.68 -3.07
CA PHE A 119 3.07 3.39 -2.05
C PHE A 119 4.16 4.47 -1.98
N PRO A 120 3.84 5.71 -1.52
CA PRO A 120 4.81 6.80 -1.44
C PRO A 120 6.05 6.48 -0.60
N LYS A 121 5.91 5.59 0.40
CA LYS A 121 7.03 5.14 1.24
C LYS A 121 8.15 4.45 0.45
N LEU A 122 7.88 4.00 -0.80
CA LEU A 122 8.91 3.42 -1.65
C LEU A 122 10.10 4.37 -1.87
N LEU A 123 9.85 5.69 -1.86
CA LEU A 123 10.91 6.69 -2.00
C LEU A 123 11.96 6.62 -0.87
N GLY A 124 11.59 6.14 0.31
CA GLY A 124 12.48 5.97 1.46
C GLY A 124 13.30 4.68 1.47
N TYR A 125 13.03 3.73 0.59
CA TYR A 125 13.79 2.47 0.55
C TYR A 125 15.03 2.57 -0.33
N SER A 126 16.08 1.80 0.02
CA SER A 126 17.28 1.63 -0.82
C SER A 126 16.98 0.70 -2.00
N VAL A 127 17.49 1.05 -3.18
CA VAL A 127 17.45 0.14 -4.33
C VAL A 127 18.32 -1.08 -4.09
N VAL A 128 19.56 -0.85 -3.63
CA VAL A 128 20.58 -1.90 -3.47
C VAL A 128 20.25 -2.86 -2.32
N ASP A 129 19.85 -2.31 -1.17
CA ASP A 129 19.64 -3.11 0.04
C ASP A 129 18.21 -3.69 0.14
N ASN A 130 17.25 -3.11 -0.59
CA ASN A 130 15.86 -3.51 -0.46
C ASN A 130 15.23 -3.99 -1.78
N PHE A 131 15.14 -3.13 -2.80
CA PHE A 131 14.34 -3.47 -3.98
C PHE A 131 14.98 -4.53 -4.85
N SER A 132 16.28 -4.38 -5.19
CA SER A 132 16.95 -5.33 -6.08
C SER A 132 16.94 -6.75 -5.51
N PRO A 133 17.42 -7.00 -4.27
CA PRO A 133 17.45 -8.35 -3.74
C PRO A 133 16.05 -8.97 -3.59
N ARG A 134 15.03 -8.18 -3.24
CA ARG A 134 13.65 -8.67 -3.10
C ARG A 134 13.02 -9.03 -4.43
N LEU A 135 13.18 -8.17 -5.44
CA LEU A 135 12.67 -8.45 -6.78
C LEU A 135 13.36 -9.65 -7.42
N ASP A 136 14.68 -9.75 -7.25
CA ASP A 136 15.46 -10.87 -7.78
C ASP A 136 15.12 -12.18 -7.08
N TRP A 137 14.87 -12.13 -5.76
CA TRP A 137 14.40 -13.29 -5.00
C TRP A 137 13.00 -13.73 -5.44
N LEU A 138 12.05 -12.80 -5.55
CA LEU A 138 10.68 -13.09 -5.99
C LEU A 138 10.68 -13.67 -7.40
N GLN A 139 11.47 -13.11 -8.30
CA GLN A 139 11.59 -13.57 -9.67
C GLN A 139 12.11 -15.01 -9.73
N ARG A 140 13.17 -15.33 -8.98
CA ARG A 140 13.73 -16.68 -8.92
C ARG A 140 12.83 -17.67 -8.19
N ARG A 141 12.30 -17.29 -7.01
CA ARG A 141 11.48 -18.19 -6.18
C ARG A 141 10.18 -18.61 -6.85
N LEU A 142 9.59 -17.71 -7.61
CA LEU A 142 8.30 -17.94 -8.30
C LEU A 142 8.47 -18.16 -9.80
N ASP A 143 9.70 -18.27 -10.30
CA ASP A 143 10.00 -18.39 -11.72
C ASP A 143 9.19 -17.38 -12.57
N LEU A 144 9.29 -16.08 -12.22
CA LEU A 144 8.52 -15.03 -12.87
C LEU A 144 9.26 -14.45 -14.07
N GLU A 145 8.57 -14.34 -15.18
CA GLU A 145 8.97 -13.46 -16.26
C GLU A 145 8.79 -11.98 -15.85
N ALA A 146 9.45 -11.06 -16.56
CA ALA A 146 9.38 -9.62 -16.29
C ALA A 146 7.93 -9.11 -16.19
N ALA A 147 7.04 -9.55 -17.07
CA ALA A 147 5.64 -9.17 -17.07
C ALA A 147 4.87 -9.66 -15.83
N GLY A 148 5.17 -10.86 -15.35
CA GLY A 148 4.59 -11.42 -14.12
C GLY A 148 5.02 -10.63 -12.89
N LEU A 149 6.32 -10.33 -12.78
CA LEU A 149 6.89 -9.52 -11.70
C LEU A 149 6.28 -8.11 -11.67
N ARG A 150 6.22 -7.45 -12.84
CA ARG A 150 5.56 -6.14 -13.00
C ARG A 150 4.10 -6.18 -12.52
N THR A 151 3.35 -7.17 -12.98
CA THR A 151 1.93 -7.33 -12.61
C THR A 151 1.76 -7.48 -11.11
N MET A 152 2.57 -8.31 -10.46
CA MET A 152 2.54 -8.53 -9.03
C MET A 152 2.86 -7.25 -8.24
N VAL A 153 3.91 -6.52 -8.63
CA VAL A 153 4.32 -5.27 -7.98
C VAL A 153 3.24 -4.19 -8.15
N LEU A 154 2.67 -4.03 -9.34
CA LEU A 154 1.60 -3.06 -9.58
C LEU A 154 0.32 -3.40 -8.81
N ARG A 155 0.01 -4.69 -8.61
CA ARG A 155 -1.13 -5.12 -7.79
C ARG A 155 -0.93 -4.80 -6.31
N LYS A 156 0.27 -5.01 -5.78
CA LYS A 156 0.60 -4.80 -4.37
C LYS A 156 2.00 -4.20 -4.21
N PRO A 157 2.18 -2.89 -4.41
CA PRO A 157 3.48 -2.23 -4.26
C PRO A 157 4.13 -2.43 -2.89
N GLN A 158 3.32 -2.55 -1.83
CA GLN A 158 3.79 -2.79 -0.47
C GLN A 158 4.52 -4.14 -0.31
N ALA A 159 4.38 -5.07 -1.26
CA ALA A 159 5.16 -6.31 -1.26
C ALA A 159 6.68 -6.03 -1.25
N LEU A 160 7.12 -4.93 -1.87
CA LEU A 160 8.51 -4.49 -1.86
C LEU A 160 9.05 -4.10 -0.48
N ALA A 161 8.17 -3.89 0.51
CA ALA A 161 8.56 -3.53 1.87
C ALA A 161 8.69 -4.72 2.82
N TYR A 162 8.20 -5.90 2.43
CA TYR A 162 8.29 -7.08 3.30
C TYR A 162 9.69 -7.70 3.27
N SER A 163 10.15 -8.21 4.44
CA SER A 163 11.36 -9.04 4.52
C SER A 163 11.15 -10.35 3.77
N VAL A 164 12.19 -10.78 3.06
CA VAL A 164 12.21 -12.08 2.40
C VAL A 164 12.17 -13.19 3.46
N GLU A 165 13.09 -13.13 4.42
CA GLU A 165 13.31 -14.15 5.43
C GLU A 165 12.17 -14.23 6.45
N ASP A 166 11.72 -13.06 6.97
CA ASP A 166 10.76 -13.02 8.08
C ASP A 166 9.30 -13.09 7.61
N LYS A 167 9.05 -12.82 6.32
CA LYS A 167 7.66 -12.72 5.85
C LYS A 167 7.38 -13.49 4.57
N MET A 168 8.17 -13.29 3.52
CA MET A 168 7.84 -13.89 2.23
C MET A 168 8.04 -15.41 2.24
N VAL A 169 9.20 -15.89 2.70
CA VAL A 169 9.51 -17.32 2.80
C VAL A 169 8.48 -18.05 3.66
N PRO A 170 8.26 -17.65 4.94
CA PRO A 170 7.29 -18.35 5.79
C PRO A 170 5.87 -18.37 5.21
N THR A 171 5.46 -17.28 4.53
CA THR A 171 4.13 -17.23 3.92
C THR A 171 4.01 -18.21 2.74
N LEU A 172 5.04 -18.31 1.88
CA LEU A 172 5.03 -19.24 0.74
C LEU A 172 5.07 -20.69 1.21
N ASP A 173 5.97 -21.01 2.14
CA ASP A 173 6.13 -22.37 2.67
C ASP A 173 4.85 -22.86 3.36
N TRP A 174 4.22 -21.95 4.13
CA TRP A 174 2.94 -22.27 4.76
C TRP A 174 1.83 -22.49 3.71
N LEU A 175 1.68 -21.61 2.71
CA LEU A 175 0.68 -21.78 1.66
C LEU A 175 0.88 -23.09 0.90
N GLN A 176 2.12 -23.39 0.55
CA GLN A 176 2.48 -24.60 -0.18
C GLN A 176 2.17 -25.86 0.63
N SER A 177 2.60 -25.92 1.88
CA SER A 177 2.37 -27.05 2.76
C SER A 177 0.91 -27.22 3.16
N ARG A 178 0.23 -26.11 3.54
CA ARG A 178 -1.13 -26.14 4.08
C ARG A 178 -2.19 -26.50 3.02
N LEU A 179 -1.95 -26.04 1.78
CA LEU A 179 -2.87 -26.27 0.67
C LEU A 179 -2.34 -27.32 -0.32
N ASP A 180 -1.21 -27.95 -0.06
CA ASP A 180 -0.55 -28.91 -0.96
C ASP A 180 -0.41 -28.37 -2.39
N LEU A 181 0.08 -27.10 -2.52
CA LEU A 181 0.22 -26.44 -3.80
C LEU A 181 1.49 -26.89 -4.53
N ASN A 182 1.38 -27.20 -5.81
CA ASN A 182 2.55 -27.28 -6.66
C ASN A 182 3.09 -25.89 -7.02
N GLU A 183 4.29 -25.80 -7.59
CA GLU A 183 4.95 -24.52 -7.89
C GLU A 183 4.15 -23.63 -8.84
N THR A 184 3.45 -24.21 -9.80
CA THR A 184 2.60 -23.48 -10.75
C THR A 184 1.39 -22.85 -10.05
N GLU A 185 0.73 -23.60 -9.17
CA GLU A 185 -0.41 -23.12 -8.40
C GLU A 185 0.02 -22.03 -7.39
N LEU A 186 1.15 -22.25 -6.69
CA LEU A 186 1.71 -21.25 -5.78
C LEU A 186 2.00 -19.94 -6.51
N LYS A 187 2.67 -20.01 -7.65
CA LYS A 187 2.92 -18.87 -8.55
C LYS A 187 1.62 -18.16 -8.92
N GLN A 188 0.64 -18.91 -9.40
CA GLN A 188 -0.68 -18.38 -9.78
C GLN A 188 -1.36 -17.66 -8.63
N VAL A 189 -1.41 -18.27 -7.43
CA VAL A 189 -2.03 -17.72 -6.22
C VAL A 189 -1.36 -16.39 -5.84
N ILE A 190 -0.04 -16.35 -5.79
CA ILE A 190 0.71 -15.15 -5.37
C ILE A 190 0.65 -14.03 -6.39
N VAL A 191 0.81 -14.31 -7.68
CA VAL A 191 0.71 -13.28 -8.74
C VAL A 191 -0.70 -12.72 -8.83
N THR A 192 -1.71 -13.56 -8.62
CA THR A 192 -3.10 -13.13 -8.63
C THR A 192 -3.46 -12.28 -7.42
N PHE A 193 -2.98 -12.66 -6.23
CA PHE A 193 -3.30 -11.95 -4.99
C PHE A 193 -2.08 -11.75 -4.08
N PRO A 194 -1.12 -10.90 -4.46
CA PRO A 194 0.12 -10.68 -3.70
C PRO A 194 -0.12 -10.04 -2.32
N SER A 195 -1.35 -9.61 -2.02
CA SER A 195 -1.75 -9.13 -0.69
C SER A 195 -1.61 -10.20 0.40
N LEU A 196 -1.49 -11.49 0.04
CA LEU A 196 -1.24 -12.58 0.98
C LEU A 196 0.00 -12.36 1.84
N PHE A 197 1.05 -11.75 1.29
CA PHE A 197 2.23 -11.39 2.07
C PHE A 197 1.94 -10.41 3.23
N GLY A 198 0.84 -9.67 3.18
CA GLY A 198 0.43 -8.74 4.23
C GLY A 198 -0.40 -9.37 5.35
N PHE A 199 -0.85 -10.61 5.19
CA PHE A 199 -1.69 -11.26 6.19
C PHE A 199 -0.86 -12.07 7.20
N SER A 200 -1.35 -12.17 8.44
CA SER A 200 -0.84 -13.14 9.40
C SER A 200 -1.33 -14.54 9.03
N VAL A 201 -0.46 -15.52 9.11
CA VAL A 201 -0.82 -16.92 8.94
C VAL A 201 -1.79 -17.32 10.06
N GLU A 202 -1.33 -17.22 11.30
CA GLU A 202 -2.06 -17.69 12.49
C GLU A 202 -3.31 -16.85 12.80
N GLY A 203 -3.20 -15.52 12.64
CA GLY A 203 -4.28 -14.58 13.01
C GLY A 203 -5.30 -14.33 11.89
N ASN A 204 -5.03 -14.77 10.66
CA ASN A 204 -5.87 -14.41 9.52
C ASN A 204 -6.13 -15.55 8.56
N MET A 205 -5.09 -16.17 7.99
CA MET A 205 -5.28 -17.14 6.91
C MET A 205 -5.71 -18.51 7.43
N GLU A 206 -5.03 -19.07 8.45
CA GLU A 206 -5.37 -20.36 9.03
C GLU A 206 -6.79 -20.43 9.59
N PRO A 207 -7.28 -19.43 10.37
CA PRO A 207 -8.65 -19.46 10.85
C PRO A 207 -9.71 -19.47 9.73
N LYS A 208 -9.39 -18.97 8.55
CA LYS A 208 -10.30 -19.01 7.40
C LYS A 208 -10.32 -20.39 6.75
N LEU A 209 -9.15 -21.02 6.61
CA LEU A 209 -9.11 -22.38 6.08
C LEU A 209 -9.82 -23.35 7.01
N GLY A 210 -9.61 -23.25 8.33
CA GLY A 210 -10.35 -24.02 9.33
C GLY A 210 -11.86 -23.79 9.22
N PHE A 211 -12.30 -22.54 9.07
CA PHE A 211 -13.72 -22.23 8.85
C PHE A 211 -14.26 -22.90 7.57
N PHE A 212 -13.50 -22.91 6.48
CA PHE A 212 -13.94 -23.53 5.23
C PHE A 212 -14.06 -25.06 5.36
N GLU A 213 -13.16 -25.68 6.09
CA GLU A 213 -13.17 -27.13 6.33
C GLU A 213 -14.26 -27.53 7.35
N GLU A 214 -14.29 -26.88 8.51
CA GLU A 214 -15.11 -27.28 9.65
C GLU A 214 -16.56 -26.77 9.58
N GLU A 215 -16.75 -25.48 9.20
CA GLU A 215 -18.08 -24.86 9.24
C GLU A 215 -18.80 -24.90 7.89
N LEU A 216 -18.06 -24.90 6.76
CA LEU A 216 -18.65 -25.09 5.42
C LEU A 216 -18.61 -26.54 4.95
N GLY A 217 -17.93 -27.45 5.67
CA GLY A 217 -17.86 -28.86 5.36
C GLY A 217 -17.06 -29.20 4.09
N LEU A 218 -16.12 -28.33 3.67
CA LEU A 218 -15.34 -28.54 2.47
C LEU A 218 -14.18 -29.49 2.72
N SER A 219 -13.92 -30.40 1.76
CA SER A 219 -12.71 -31.21 1.82
C SER A 219 -11.45 -30.36 1.62
N PRO A 220 -10.27 -30.79 2.09
CA PRO A 220 -9.01 -30.09 1.83
C PRO A 220 -8.76 -29.86 0.33
N SER A 221 -9.16 -30.79 -0.54
CA SER A 221 -9.06 -30.65 -1.99
C SER A 221 -9.99 -29.55 -2.55
N ASP A 222 -11.20 -29.41 -2.00
CA ASP A 222 -12.13 -28.36 -2.41
C ASP A 222 -11.64 -26.99 -1.93
N VAL A 223 -11.10 -26.90 -0.72
CA VAL A 223 -10.48 -25.69 -0.19
C VAL A 223 -9.30 -25.29 -1.08
N ARG A 224 -8.39 -26.22 -1.43
CA ARG A 224 -7.28 -25.98 -2.36
C ARG A 224 -7.80 -25.44 -3.69
N ALA A 225 -8.72 -26.14 -4.36
CA ALA A 225 -9.29 -25.74 -5.63
C ALA A 225 -9.94 -24.36 -5.56
N SER A 226 -10.65 -24.09 -4.46
CA SER A 226 -11.28 -22.80 -4.18
C SER A 226 -10.24 -21.67 -4.10
N ILE A 227 -9.13 -21.86 -3.36
CA ILE A 227 -8.10 -20.83 -3.20
C ILE A 227 -7.30 -20.64 -4.48
N VAL A 228 -6.95 -21.70 -5.19
CA VAL A 228 -6.25 -21.61 -6.47
C VAL A 228 -7.07 -20.83 -7.51
N SER A 229 -8.38 -21.11 -7.58
CA SER A 229 -9.28 -20.40 -8.50
C SER A 229 -9.52 -18.93 -8.13
N ALA A 230 -9.59 -18.61 -6.84
CA ALA A 230 -9.86 -17.26 -6.35
C ALA A 230 -9.12 -16.96 -5.04
N PRO A 231 -7.80 -16.65 -5.08
CA PRO A 231 -6.98 -16.40 -3.90
C PRO A 231 -7.48 -15.24 -3.03
N ALA A 232 -8.21 -14.29 -3.63
CA ALA A 232 -8.83 -13.16 -2.93
C ALA A 232 -9.82 -13.60 -1.84
N ARG A 233 -10.28 -14.85 -1.84
CA ARG A 233 -11.10 -15.42 -0.76
C ARG A 233 -10.41 -15.34 0.60
N LEU A 234 -9.10 -15.48 0.65
CA LEU A 234 -8.33 -15.27 1.88
C LEU A 234 -8.27 -13.80 2.33
N GLY A 235 -8.64 -12.84 1.46
CA GLY A 235 -8.68 -11.41 1.76
C GLY A 235 -9.96 -10.96 2.48
N TYR A 236 -11.04 -11.71 2.41
CA TYR A 236 -12.31 -11.30 3.03
C TYR A 236 -12.33 -11.58 4.55
N SER A 237 -13.11 -10.77 5.26
CA SER A 237 -13.26 -10.89 6.71
C SER A 237 -14.08 -12.12 7.09
N LEU A 238 -13.52 -12.97 7.96
CA LEU A 238 -14.24 -14.09 8.54
C LEU A 238 -15.47 -13.61 9.32
N GLN A 239 -15.30 -12.61 10.19
CA GLN A 239 -16.36 -12.12 11.08
C GLN A 239 -17.41 -11.25 10.39
N ARG A 240 -16.96 -10.39 9.43
CA ARG A 240 -17.87 -9.41 8.79
C ARG A 240 -18.51 -9.91 7.51
N ARG A 241 -17.97 -10.99 6.92
CA ARG A 241 -18.49 -11.51 5.64
C ARG A 241 -18.84 -12.98 5.70
N TYR A 242 -17.92 -13.88 6.05
CA TYR A 242 -18.17 -15.30 5.94
C TYR A 242 -19.18 -15.81 6.97
N ARG A 243 -19.03 -15.50 8.24
CA ARG A 243 -19.95 -15.94 9.29
C ARG A 243 -21.38 -15.43 9.10
N PRO A 244 -21.64 -14.13 8.84
CA PRO A 244 -23.00 -13.67 8.57
C PRO A 244 -23.65 -14.35 7.38
N ARG A 245 -22.89 -14.63 6.33
CA ARG A 245 -23.42 -15.32 5.14
C ARG A 245 -23.73 -16.79 5.41
N LEU A 246 -22.93 -17.46 6.22
CA LEU A 246 -23.23 -18.80 6.66
C LEU A 246 -24.56 -18.87 7.43
N GLU A 247 -24.82 -17.89 8.31
CA GLU A 247 -26.10 -17.81 9.03
C GLU A 247 -27.27 -17.63 8.08
N VAL A 248 -27.11 -16.82 7.00
CA VAL A 248 -28.15 -16.65 5.96
C VAL A 248 -28.39 -18.00 5.24
N CYS A 249 -27.33 -18.72 4.83
CA CYS A 249 -27.47 -20.04 4.21
C CYS A 249 -28.17 -21.04 5.12
N ARG A 250 -27.79 -21.06 6.40
CA ARG A 250 -28.43 -21.95 7.41
C ARG A 250 -29.91 -21.64 7.59
N ALA A 251 -30.27 -20.36 7.68
CA ALA A 251 -31.64 -19.91 7.83
C ALA A 251 -32.49 -20.24 6.58
N ALA A 252 -31.91 -20.17 5.39
CA ALA A 252 -32.58 -20.50 4.13
C ALA A 252 -32.58 -22.03 3.84
N GLY A 253 -31.87 -22.84 4.61
CA GLY A 253 -31.75 -24.29 4.39
C GLY A 253 -30.99 -24.65 3.11
N VAL A 254 -30.05 -23.79 2.67
CA VAL A 254 -29.26 -23.99 1.46
C VAL A 254 -27.81 -24.37 1.78
N ASP A 255 -27.09 -24.84 0.76
CA ASP A 255 -25.72 -25.32 0.91
C ASP A 255 -24.77 -24.23 1.40
N ALA A 256 -24.03 -24.51 2.48
CA ALA A 256 -23.03 -23.62 3.06
C ALA A 256 -21.88 -23.27 2.09
N SER A 257 -21.59 -24.12 1.10
CA SER A 257 -20.56 -23.87 0.08
C SER A 257 -20.83 -22.62 -0.77
N LEU A 258 -22.10 -22.20 -0.86
CA LEU A 258 -22.52 -20.97 -1.55
C LEU A 258 -21.84 -19.71 -0.97
N VAL A 259 -21.46 -19.75 0.32
CA VAL A 259 -20.69 -18.67 0.97
C VAL A 259 -19.40 -18.36 0.20
N LEU A 260 -18.70 -19.38 -0.29
CA LEU A 260 -17.49 -19.21 -1.09
C LEU A 260 -17.78 -18.91 -2.56
N SER A 261 -18.80 -19.54 -3.13
CA SER A 261 -19.19 -19.34 -4.53
C SER A 261 -19.54 -17.88 -4.81
N TYR A 262 -20.17 -17.22 -3.86
CA TYR A 262 -20.56 -15.81 -3.96
C TYR A 262 -19.74 -14.86 -3.08
N ALA A 263 -18.53 -15.25 -2.66
CA ALA A 263 -17.69 -14.46 -1.76
C ALA A 263 -17.37 -13.04 -2.28
N THR A 264 -17.34 -12.84 -3.61
CA THR A 264 -17.10 -11.55 -4.26
C THR A 264 -18.32 -10.65 -4.36
N ASN A 265 -19.53 -11.20 -4.20
CA ASN A 265 -20.77 -10.42 -4.31
C ASN A 265 -20.90 -9.45 -3.14
N VAL A 266 -21.62 -8.34 -3.36
CA VAL A 266 -22.14 -7.50 -2.27
C VAL A 266 -23.22 -8.27 -1.50
N ASP A 267 -23.45 -7.90 -0.23
CA ASP A 267 -24.34 -8.70 0.64
C ASP A 267 -25.78 -8.75 0.14
N GLU A 268 -26.29 -7.67 -0.45
CA GLU A 268 -27.61 -7.64 -1.08
C GLU A 268 -27.75 -8.70 -2.18
N ARG A 269 -26.78 -8.75 -3.11
CA ARG A 269 -26.78 -9.75 -4.20
C ARG A 269 -26.54 -11.18 -3.70
N PHE A 270 -25.89 -11.33 -2.55
CA PHE A 270 -25.77 -12.63 -1.92
C PHE A 270 -27.11 -13.11 -1.41
N CYS A 271 -27.84 -12.27 -0.66
CA CYS A 271 -29.18 -12.60 -0.14
C CYS A 271 -30.21 -12.87 -1.24
N GLU A 272 -30.10 -12.23 -2.40
CA GLU A 272 -30.98 -12.49 -3.56
C GLU A 272 -30.76 -13.86 -4.21
N ARG A 273 -29.62 -14.50 -3.98
CA ARG A 273 -29.21 -15.77 -4.60
C ARG A 273 -29.27 -16.96 -3.67
N VAL A 274 -29.46 -16.72 -2.40
CA VAL A 274 -29.64 -17.70 -1.33
C VAL A 274 -31.12 -17.77 -0.90
#